data_48d2ef478a4686b8d862ec8f97932162
#
_entry.id   48d2ef478a4686b8d862ec8f97932162
#
_cell.length_a   1.000
_cell.length_b   1.000
_cell.length_c   1.000
_cell.angle_alpha   90.00
_cell.angle_beta   90.00
_cell.angle_gamma   90.00
#
_symmetry.space_group_name_H-M   'P 1'
#
loop_
_entity.id
_entity.type
_entity.pdbx_description
1 polymer ?
#
loop_
_entity_poly.entity_id
_entity_poly.type
_entity_poly.pdbx_seq_one_letter_code
_entity_poly.pdbx_strand_id
1 'polypeptide(L)'
;QKIEYGRNLLNLSETTDATDLYTRIYPIGNKHTVDTSKWYYKLMWWRDPSKDKHEERWGIMEADAATVAQYLPASGYSYNLEEGWIQNDTAVQKFGIITRIVELDTDSANDTFAAGVQALQQNYAMKTSYVIRAVDLVDAGYDTDRLDFSMYSHIISKPHSVDAVMLCTKLVEPLEKPAQKEFTFGMPRRTLTDRQVANMGTTNLLVESAY
;
A
#
# COMPACT_ATOMS: atom_id res chain seq x y z
N GLN A 1 -14.39 -23.54 -4.01
CA GLN A 1 -13.74 -24.81 -4.28
C GLN A 1 -12.43 -24.95 -3.49
N LYS A 2 -11.95 -26.20 -3.31
CA LYS A 2 -10.72 -26.53 -2.59
C LYS A 2 -9.62 -26.92 -3.58
N ILE A 3 -8.44 -26.32 -3.44
CA ILE A 3 -7.22 -26.68 -4.16
C ILE A 3 -6.28 -27.33 -3.13
N GLU A 4 -5.92 -28.59 -3.35
CA GLU A 4 -5.19 -29.38 -2.36
C GLU A 4 -4.00 -30.11 -2.99
N TYR A 5 -2.84 -30.03 -2.31
CA TYR A 5 -1.65 -30.79 -2.68
C TYR A 5 -1.91 -32.29 -2.64
N GLY A 6 -1.51 -33.01 -3.70
CA GLY A 6 -1.78 -34.43 -3.86
C GLY A 6 -3.17 -34.77 -4.44
N ARG A 7 -4.02 -33.75 -4.74
CA ARG A 7 -5.33 -33.96 -5.35
C ARG A 7 -5.44 -33.26 -6.72
N ASN A 8 -5.48 -31.94 -6.74
CA ASN A 8 -5.65 -31.14 -7.95
C ASN A 8 -4.64 -30.00 -8.08
N LEU A 9 -3.79 -29.80 -7.11
CA LEU A 9 -2.68 -28.85 -7.16
C LEU A 9 -1.51 -29.48 -7.92
N LEU A 10 -1.14 -28.89 -9.06
CA LEU A 10 0.01 -29.33 -9.89
C LEU A 10 1.29 -28.61 -9.52
N ASN A 11 1.20 -27.30 -9.33
CA ASN A 11 2.34 -26.45 -8.98
C ASN A 11 1.88 -25.26 -8.15
N LEU A 12 2.72 -24.83 -7.22
CA LEU A 12 2.52 -23.63 -6.41
C LEU A 12 3.81 -22.82 -6.42
N SER A 13 3.70 -21.57 -6.83
CA SER A 13 4.78 -20.59 -6.74
C SER A 13 4.33 -19.43 -5.89
N GLU A 14 5.07 -19.14 -4.84
CA GLU A 14 4.87 -17.97 -3.98
C GLU A 14 5.74 -16.83 -4.48
N THR A 15 5.17 -15.66 -4.55
CA THR A 15 5.88 -14.43 -4.87
C THR A 15 5.57 -13.38 -3.83
N THR A 16 6.60 -12.94 -3.13
CA THR A 16 6.52 -11.86 -2.15
C THR A 16 7.04 -10.57 -2.76
N ASP A 17 6.25 -9.51 -2.69
CA ASP A 17 6.61 -8.18 -3.17
C ASP A 17 6.75 -7.22 -1.98
N ALA A 18 7.96 -6.71 -1.79
CA ALA A 18 8.30 -5.73 -0.77
C ALA A 18 8.52 -4.31 -1.34
N THR A 19 8.22 -4.11 -2.63
CA THR A 19 8.52 -2.84 -3.32
C THR A 19 7.78 -1.65 -2.69
N ASP A 20 6.56 -1.87 -2.24
CA ASP A 20 5.73 -0.85 -1.60
C ASP A 20 5.71 -0.97 -0.08
N LEU A 21 6.58 -1.81 0.50
CA LEU A 21 6.70 -1.94 1.95
C LEU A 21 7.39 -0.70 2.54
N TYR A 22 6.76 -0.12 3.54
CA TYR A 22 7.39 0.87 4.41
C TYR A 22 6.85 0.76 5.83
N THR A 23 7.72 1.02 6.80
CA THR A 23 7.40 0.89 8.23
C THR A 23 7.36 2.24 8.94
N ARG A 24 7.93 3.28 8.30
CA ARG A 24 7.88 4.68 8.73
C ARG A 24 7.59 5.58 7.53
N ILE A 25 6.76 6.58 7.73
CA ILE A 25 6.44 7.55 6.68
C ILE A 25 6.64 8.98 7.16
N TYR A 26 6.96 9.86 6.19
CA TYR A 26 6.84 11.31 6.30
C TYR A 26 5.70 11.75 5.38
N PRO A 27 4.48 11.93 5.91
CA PRO A 27 3.36 12.35 5.10
C PRO A 27 3.47 13.83 4.77
N ILE A 28 3.23 14.17 3.50
CA ILE A 28 3.32 15.53 2.97
C ILE A 28 2.05 15.81 2.17
N GLY A 29 1.33 16.86 2.53
CA GLY A 29 0.14 17.35 1.84
C GLY A 29 0.45 18.35 0.72
N ASN A 30 -0.58 19.06 0.29
CA ASN A 30 -0.52 20.08 -0.73
C ASN A 30 0.33 21.29 -0.30
N LYS A 31 0.71 22.09 -1.29
CA LYS A 31 1.40 23.36 -1.05
C LYS A 31 0.42 24.40 -0.48
N HIS A 32 0.89 25.20 0.44
CA HIS A 32 0.18 26.37 0.95
C HIS A 32 1.12 27.55 1.10
N THR A 33 0.55 28.74 1.12
CA THR A 33 1.31 29.98 1.29
C THR A 33 1.35 30.37 2.77
N VAL A 34 2.53 30.46 3.34
CA VAL A 34 2.74 30.93 4.70
C VAL A 34 3.08 32.42 4.68
N ASP A 35 2.32 33.21 5.45
CA ASP A 35 2.61 34.62 5.68
C ASP A 35 3.62 34.75 6.83
N THR A 36 4.85 35.05 6.45
CA THR A 36 5.99 35.19 7.39
C THR A 36 6.20 36.60 7.89
N SER A 37 5.30 37.54 7.60
CA SER A 37 5.33 38.87 8.16
C SER A 37 5.08 38.90 9.68
N LYS A 38 4.50 37.82 10.23
CA LYS A 38 4.28 37.65 11.68
C LYS A 38 5.60 37.59 12.45
N TRP A 39 5.64 38.25 13.62
CA TRP A 39 6.86 38.46 14.42
C TRP A 39 7.61 37.17 14.81
N TYR A 40 6.92 36.07 15.06
CA TYR A 40 7.54 34.81 15.47
C TYR A 40 8.31 34.14 14.34
N TYR A 41 7.96 34.37 13.10
CA TYR A 41 8.75 33.88 11.94
C TYR A 41 10.03 34.72 11.76
N LYS A 42 10.01 35.99 12.10
CA LYS A 42 11.20 36.86 12.04
C LYS A 42 12.32 36.47 13.01
N LEU A 43 12.00 35.76 14.10
CA LEU A 43 12.98 35.25 15.07
C LEU A 43 13.66 33.94 14.61
N MET A 44 13.02 33.14 13.80
CA MET A 44 13.54 31.81 13.39
C MET A 44 14.42 31.84 12.15
N TRP A 45 14.34 32.88 11.33
CA TRP A 45 15.04 32.92 10.04
C TRP A 45 15.77 34.23 9.82
N TRP A 46 17.09 34.14 9.57
CA TRP A 46 17.86 35.27 9.03
C TRP A 46 17.43 35.48 7.58
N ARG A 47 16.57 36.49 7.31
CA ARG A 47 15.78 36.51 6.10
C ARG A 47 15.87 37.81 5.34
N ASP A 48 15.78 37.67 4.01
CA ASP A 48 15.52 38.74 3.08
C ASP A 48 14.09 39.29 3.30
N PRO A 49 13.93 40.51 3.77
CA PRO A 49 12.62 41.12 4.05
C PRO A 49 11.71 41.25 2.82
N SER A 50 12.24 41.05 1.62
CA SER A 50 11.47 41.14 0.37
C SER A 50 10.57 39.92 0.08
N LYS A 51 10.65 38.88 0.92
CA LYS A 51 9.87 37.63 0.74
C LYS A 51 9.03 37.33 1.97
N ASP A 52 8.00 38.13 2.23
CA ASP A 52 7.08 37.92 3.34
C ASP A 52 6.13 36.72 3.15
N LYS A 53 6.15 36.08 2.01
CA LYS A 53 5.37 34.89 1.70
C LYS A 53 6.27 33.83 1.09
N HIS A 54 6.15 32.60 1.55
CA HIS A 54 6.80 31.46 0.89
C HIS A 54 5.84 30.27 0.86
N GLU A 55 6.08 29.38 -0.09
CA GLU A 55 5.33 28.14 -0.22
C GLU A 55 5.94 27.08 0.69
N GLU A 56 5.10 26.47 1.48
CA GLU A 56 5.39 25.28 2.25
C GLU A 56 4.40 24.16 1.88
N ARG A 57 4.73 22.93 2.23
CA ARG A 57 3.79 21.82 2.13
C ARG A 57 3.22 21.50 3.49
N TRP A 58 1.95 21.12 3.55
CA TRP A 58 1.34 20.63 4.77
C TRP A 58 2.10 19.38 5.24
N GLY A 59 2.61 19.42 6.45
CA GLY A 59 3.14 18.28 7.18
C GLY A 59 2.22 17.92 8.33
N ILE A 60 2.69 17.09 9.26
CA ILE A 60 1.93 16.70 10.46
C ILE A 60 2.33 17.49 11.72
N MET A 61 3.27 18.42 11.62
CA MET A 61 3.83 19.15 12.78
C MET A 61 2.76 19.93 13.56
N GLU A 62 1.74 20.42 12.89
CA GLU A 62 0.65 21.21 13.48
C GLU A 62 -0.62 20.38 13.71
N ALA A 63 -0.54 19.04 13.63
CA ALA A 63 -1.69 18.17 13.92
C ALA A 63 -2.06 18.26 15.41
N ASP A 64 -3.34 18.39 15.70
CA ASP A 64 -3.82 18.52 17.06
C ASP A 64 -3.92 17.17 17.80
N ALA A 65 -3.90 17.21 19.13
CA ALA A 65 -3.94 16.02 19.95
C ALA A 65 -5.26 15.22 19.81
N ALA A 66 -6.35 15.88 19.46
CA ALA A 66 -7.63 15.21 19.24
C ALA A 66 -7.61 14.37 17.96
N THR A 67 -7.06 14.90 16.88
CA THR A 67 -6.84 14.19 15.62
C THR A 67 -5.90 13.00 15.83
N VAL A 68 -4.79 13.19 16.54
CA VAL A 68 -3.87 12.09 16.86
C VAL A 68 -4.57 10.97 17.62
N ALA A 69 -5.32 11.30 18.66
CA ALA A 69 -6.06 10.32 19.46
C ALA A 69 -7.16 9.61 18.68
N GLN A 70 -7.76 10.28 17.70
CA GLN A 70 -8.84 9.72 16.88
C GLN A 70 -8.33 8.73 15.82
N TYR A 71 -7.24 9.05 15.14
CA TYR A 71 -6.79 8.30 13.96
C TYR A 71 -5.63 7.36 14.23
N LEU A 72 -4.79 7.62 15.23
CA LEU A 72 -3.70 6.72 15.56
C LEU A 72 -4.23 5.49 16.30
N PRO A 73 -3.93 4.26 15.83
CA PRO A 73 -4.31 3.04 16.56
C PRO A 73 -3.74 3.03 17.99
N ALA A 74 -4.52 2.51 18.93
CA ALA A 74 -4.19 2.51 20.36
C ALA A 74 -2.91 1.75 20.72
N SER A 75 -2.41 0.88 19.85
CA SER A 75 -1.19 0.11 20.06
C SER A 75 -0.45 -0.18 18.76
N GLY A 76 0.87 -0.35 18.84
CA GLY A 76 1.71 -0.76 17.72
C GLY A 76 2.07 0.37 16.76
N TYR A 77 1.81 1.61 17.12
CA TYR A 77 2.19 2.80 16.34
C TYR A 77 2.84 3.84 17.23
N SER A 78 3.82 4.53 16.68
CA SER A 78 4.45 5.70 17.28
C SER A 78 4.56 6.83 16.25
N TYR A 79 4.71 8.04 16.74
CA TYR A 79 4.82 9.24 15.91
C TYR A 79 5.72 10.27 16.56
N ASN A 80 6.25 11.18 15.76
CA ASN A 80 6.93 12.37 16.22
C ASN A 80 6.47 13.55 15.36
N LEU A 81 5.72 14.47 15.96
CA LEU A 81 5.20 15.63 15.25
C LEU A 81 6.33 16.62 14.92
N GLU A 82 7.34 16.79 15.78
CA GLU A 82 8.45 17.71 15.56
C GLU A 82 9.32 17.28 14.37
N GLU A 83 9.56 15.96 14.23
CA GLU A 83 10.30 15.39 13.10
C GLU A 83 9.39 15.07 11.91
N GLY A 84 8.08 15.09 12.08
CA GLY A 84 7.09 14.90 11.00
C GLY A 84 6.90 13.48 10.53
N TRP A 85 7.08 12.46 11.37
CA TRP A 85 6.92 11.05 10.96
C TRP A 85 5.89 10.27 11.77
N ILE A 86 5.36 9.21 11.15
CA ILE A 86 4.49 8.18 11.74
C ILE A 86 5.10 6.81 11.46
N GLN A 87 5.04 5.88 12.41
CA GLN A 87 5.66 4.58 12.34
C GLN A 87 4.74 3.47 12.84
N ASN A 88 4.82 2.30 12.20
CA ASN A 88 4.23 1.05 12.71
C ASN A 88 5.32 0.25 13.43
N ASP A 89 5.27 0.20 14.77
CA ASP A 89 6.29 -0.42 15.61
C ASP A 89 6.37 -1.93 15.42
N THR A 90 5.22 -2.60 15.20
CA THR A 90 5.16 -4.03 14.92
C THR A 90 5.88 -4.36 13.61
N ALA A 91 5.66 -3.55 12.57
CA ALA A 91 6.35 -3.71 11.29
C ALA A 91 7.85 -3.41 11.41
N VAL A 92 8.23 -2.39 12.20
CA VAL A 92 9.64 -2.08 12.46
C VAL A 92 10.36 -3.22 13.18
N GLN A 93 9.72 -3.86 14.15
CA GLN A 93 10.30 -5.04 14.81
C GLN A 93 10.55 -6.19 13.84
N LYS A 94 9.70 -6.36 12.83
CA LYS A 94 9.77 -7.45 11.86
C LYS A 94 10.72 -7.16 10.69
N PHE A 95 10.71 -5.93 10.16
CA PHE A 95 11.36 -5.57 8.89
C PHE A 95 12.44 -4.50 9.05
N GLY A 96 12.61 -3.93 10.23
CA GLY A 96 13.46 -2.76 10.45
C GLY A 96 12.77 -1.46 10.02
N ILE A 97 13.50 -0.35 10.12
CA ILE A 97 13.01 0.97 9.72
C ILE A 97 13.17 1.13 8.19
N ILE A 98 12.05 1.11 7.48
CA ILE A 98 11.99 1.39 6.04
C ILE A 98 11.18 2.67 5.89
N THR A 99 11.87 3.74 5.55
CA THR A 99 11.29 5.09 5.49
C THR A 99 10.83 5.44 4.09
N ARG A 100 9.66 6.11 3.99
CA ARG A 100 9.15 6.67 2.75
C ARG A 100 8.51 8.03 2.97
N ILE A 101 8.73 8.96 2.03
CA ILE A 101 7.96 10.18 1.90
C ILE A 101 6.69 9.84 1.12
N VAL A 102 5.52 10.17 1.65
CA VAL A 102 4.22 9.89 1.03
C VAL A 102 3.53 11.23 0.75
N GLU A 103 3.36 11.53 -0.53
CA GLU A 103 2.60 12.71 -0.97
C GLU A 103 1.10 12.39 -0.94
N LEU A 104 0.35 13.26 -0.30
CA LEU A 104 -1.08 13.12 -0.04
C LEU A 104 -1.81 14.36 -0.55
N ASP A 105 -3.01 14.16 -1.06
CA ASP A 105 -3.90 15.26 -1.48
C ASP A 105 -4.69 15.78 -0.28
N THR A 106 -4.03 16.60 0.54
CA THR A 106 -4.58 17.14 1.81
C THR A 106 -4.19 18.59 2.00
N ASP A 107 -5.09 19.38 2.56
CA ASP A 107 -4.96 20.82 2.72
C ASP A 107 -4.87 21.27 4.19
N SER A 108 -4.60 20.36 5.10
CA SER A 108 -4.38 20.66 6.51
C SER A 108 -3.44 19.64 7.17
N ALA A 109 -2.81 20.01 8.28
CA ALA A 109 -1.95 19.12 9.07
C ALA A 109 -2.75 17.94 9.65
N ASN A 110 -3.99 18.17 10.08
CA ASN A 110 -4.87 17.14 10.60
C ASN A 110 -5.24 16.10 9.55
N ASP A 111 -5.65 16.54 8.36
CA ASP A 111 -5.98 15.65 7.26
C ASP A 111 -4.73 14.89 6.77
N THR A 112 -3.57 15.56 6.74
CA THR A 112 -2.29 14.94 6.38
C THR A 112 -1.90 13.85 7.38
N PHE A 113 -2.13 14.07 8.67
CA PHE A 113 -1.90 13.05 9.69
C PHE A 113 -2.84 11.86 9.51
N ALA A 114 -4.14 12.10 9.38
CA ALA A 114 -5.15 11.05 9.22
C ALA A 114 -4.91 10.20 7.96
N ALA A 115 -4.68 10.84 6.82
CA ALA A 115 -4.36 10.16 5.57
C ALA A 115 -3.01 9.43 5.63
N GLY A 116 -2.02 9.98 6.34
CA GLY A 116 -0.73 9.34 6.59
C GLY A 116 -0.88 8.02 7.37
N VAL A 117 -1.63 8.03 8.47
CA VAL A 117 -1.94 6.81 9.24
C VAL A 117 -2.60 5.76 8.34
N GLN A 118 -3.59 6.16 7.54
CA GLN A 118 -4.28 5.25 6.62
C GLN A 118 -3.33 4.68 5.55
N ALA A 119 -2.46 5.49 4.96
CA ALA A 119 -1.46 5.04 4.00
C ALA A 119 -0.49 4.02 4.61
N LEU A 120 -0.05 4.27 5.85
CA LEU A 120 0.82 3.35 6.58
C LEU A 120 0.12 2.01 6.88
N GLN A 121 -1.16 2.04 7.27
CA GLN A 121 -1.96 0.83 7.50
C GLN A 121 -2.14 -0.05 6.26
N GLN A 122 -2.09 0.53 5.07
CA GLN A 122 -2.23 -0.21 3.82
C GLN A 122 -0.93 -0.88 3.33
N ASN A 123 0.23 -0.37 3.73
CA ASN A 123 1.51 -0.74 3.13
C ASN A 123 2.59 -1.18 4.13
N TYR A 124 2.23 -1.49 5.38
CA TYR A 124 3.17 -1.95 6.40
C TYR A 124 3.54 -3.44 6.30
N ALA A 125 2.92 -4.18 5.38
CA ALA A 125 3.13 -5.61 5.21
C ALA A 125 3.54 -5.95 3.77
N MET A 126 4.34 -7.00 3.64
CA MET A 126 4.68 -7.55 2.32
C MET A 126 3.43 -8.07 1.63
N LYS A 127 3.29 -7.78 0.34
CA LYS A 127 2.22 -8.30 -0.50
C LYS A 127 2.63 -9.67 -1.03
N THR A 128 1.94 -10.71 -0.60
CA THR A 128 2.19 -12.08 -1.08
C THR A 128 1.13 -12.47 -2.09
N SER A 129 1.57 -12.98 -3.23
CA SER A 129 0.72 -13.57 -4.24
C SER A 129 1.15 -15.00 -4.55
N TYR A 130 0.19 -15.85 -4.84
CA TYR A 130 0.42 -17.24 -5.19
C TYR A 130 -0.01 -17.49 -6.63
N VAL A 131 0.90 -18.03 -7.43
CA VAL A 131 0.59 -18.55 -8.77
C VAL A 131 0.46 -20.05 -8.66
N ILE A 132 -0.73 -20.56 -8.95
CA ILE A 132 -1.11 -21.95 -8.76
C ILE A 132 -1.54 -22.54 -10.09
N ARG A 133 -0.92 -23.64 -10.50
CA ARG A 133 -1.44 -24.49 -11.54
C ARG A 133 -2.26 -25.62 -10.92
N ALA A 134 -3.52 -25.69 -11.28
CA ALA A 134 -4.42 -26.70 -10.80
C ALA A 134 -5.22 -27.31 -11.94
N VAL A 135 -5.63 -28.57 -11.76
CA VAL A 135 -6.61 -29.21 -12.63
C VAL A 135 -8.00 -28.83 -12.14
N ASP A 136 -8.84 -28.33 -13.03
CA ASP A 136 -10.25 -28.16 -12.74
C ASP A 136 -10.92 -29.53 -12.75
N LEU A 137 -11.37 -29.97 -11.58
CA LEU A 137 -11.97 -31.29 -11.43
C LEU A 137 -13.31 -31.42 -12.17
N VAL A 138 -14.00 -30.31 -12.43
CA VAL A 138 -15.23 -30.31 -13.26
C VAL A 138 -14.90 -30.70 -14.70
N ASP A 139 -13.83 -30.14 -15.25
CA ASP A 139 -13.36 -30.48 -16.62
C ASP A 139 -12.84 -31.93 -16.71
N ALA A 140 -12.48 -32.52 -15.57
CA ALA A 140 -12.12 -33.93 -15.43
C ALA A 140 -13.32 -34.86 -15.16
N GLY A 141 -14.55 -34.33 -15.14
CA GLY A 141 -15.80 -35.11 -14.98
C GLY A 141 -16.23 -35.36 -13.54
N TYR A 142 -15.64 -34.67 -12.55
CA TYR A 142 -16.05 -34.81 -11.16
C TYR A 142 -17.15 -33.79 -10.81
N ASP A 143 -18.12 -34.22 -10.01
CA ASP A 143 -19.19 -33.35 -9.49
C ASP A 143 -18.64 -32.51 -8.33
N THR A 144 -18.07 -31.38 -8.65
CA THR A 144 -17.52 -30.40 -7.71
C THR A 144 -17.77 -28.97 -8.19
N ASP A 145 -17.59 -28.00 -7.32
CA ASP A 145 -17.64 -26.58 -7.75
C ASP A 145 -16.52 -26.26 -8.74
N ARG A 146 -16.83 -25.49 -9.76
CA ARG A 146 -15.85 -25.03 -10.74
C ARG A 146 -14.89 -24.03 -10.13
N LEU A 147 -13.62 -24.08 -10.56
CA LEU A 147 -12.63 -23.03 -10.27
C LEU A 147 -12.81 -21.90 -11.29
N ASP A 148 -13.06 -20.68 -10.81
CA ASP A 148 -13.29 -19.54 -11.69
C ASP A 148 -12.62 -18.26 -11.16
N PHE A 149 -12.49 -17.29 -12.06
CA PHE A 149 -12.02 -15.94 -11.75
C PHE A 149 -12.95 -15.23 -10.76
N SER A 150 -12.38 -14.40 -9.88
CA SER A 150 -13.14 -13.65 -8.87
C SER A 150 -13.87 -14.51 -7.81
N MET A 151 -13.51 -15.77 -7.68
CA MET A 151 -14.04 -16.65 -6.63
C MET A 151 -13.01 -16.90 -5.53
N TYR A 152 -13.50 -17.06 -4.30
CA TYR A 152 -12.66 -17.50 -3.18
C TYR A 152 -12.43 -19.00 -3.25
N SER A 153 -11.16 -19.40 -3.13
CA SER A 153 -10.76 -20.79 -3.08
C SER A 153 -9.94 -21.08 -1.83
N HIS A 154 -10.18 -22.22 -1.21
CA HIS A 154 -9.39 -22.71 -0.11
C HIS A 154 -8.19 -23.48 -0.62
N ILE A 155 -6.99 -22.94 -0.42
CA ILE A 155 -5.73 -23.49 -0.89
C ILE A 155 -5.04 -24.18 0.26
N ILE A 156 -4.79 -25.48 0.11
CA ILE A 156 -4.13 -26.30 1.13
C ILE A 156 -2.91 -26.98 0.54
N SER A 157 -1.74 -26.59 1.06
CA SER A 157 -0.47 -27.22 0.70
C SER A 157 0.41 -27.38 1.93
N LYS A 158 0.35 -28.55 2.57
CA LYS A 158 1.17 -28.86 3.76
C LYS A 158 2.66 -28.71 3.49
N PRO A 159 3.23 -29.18 2.33
CA PRO A 159 4.65 -29.00 2.06
C PRO A 159 5.10 -27.54 1.99
N HIS A 160 4.19 -26.64 1.63
CA HIS A 160 4.48 -25.20 1.49
C HIS A 160 3.96 -24.39 2.69
N SER A 161 3.42 -25.05 3.73
CA SER A 161 2.82 -24.39 4.90
C SER A 161 1.72 -23.39 4.56
N VAL A 162 0.96 -23.66 3.48
CA VAL A 162 -0.15 -22.84 3.00
C VAL A 162 -1.46 -23.51 3.38
N ASP A 163 -2.29 -22.80 4.13
CA ASP A 163 -3.67 -23.13 4.45
C ASP A 163 -4.47 -21.84 4.56
N ALA A 164 -5.03 -21.37 3.45
CA ALA A 164 -5.68 -20.07 3.40
C ALA A 164 -6.81 -20.01 2.35
N VAL A 165 -7.80 -19.18 2.64
CA VAL A 165 -8.86 -18.83 1.69
C VAL A 165 -8.47 -17.55 0.97
N MET A 166 -8.32 -17.61 -0.34
CA MET A 166 -7.83 -16.50 -1.15
C MET A 166 -8.73 -16.24 -2.35
N LEU A 167 -8.81 -14.97 -2.75
CA LEU A 167 -9.52 -14.55 -3.96
C LEU A 167 -8.67 -14.83 -5.19
N CYS A 168 -9.26 -15.46 -6.21
CA CYS A 168 -8.66 -15.60 -7.52
C CYS A 168 -8.69 -14.25 -8.26
N THR A 169 -7.50 -13.69 -8.52
CA THR A 169 -7.35 -12.37 -9.15
C THR A 169 -6.96 -12.45 -10.63
N LYS A 170 -6.50 -13.62 -11.09
CA LYS A 170 -6.18 -13.87 -12.49
C LYS A 170 -6.38 -15.34 -12.80
N LEU A 171 -6.99 -15.62 -13.96
CA LEU A 171 -7.12 -16.95 -14.53
C LEU A 171 -6.50 -16.96 -15.95
N VAL A 172 -5.65 -17.93 -16.20
CA VAL A 172 -5.10 -18.20 -17.53
C VAL A 172 -5.49 -19.63 -17.91
N GLU A 173 -6.20 -19.76 -19.03
CA GLU A 173 -6.64 -21.04 -19.59
C GLU A 173 -5.84 -21.32 -20.87
N PRO A 174 -4.92 -22.30 -20.86
CA PRO A 174 -4.15 -22.66 -22.05
C PRO A 174 -5.06 -23.34 -23.10
N LEU A 175 -5.07 -22.83 -24.32
CA LEU A 175 -5.89 -23.39 -25.42
C LEU A 175 -5.53 -24.83 -25.77
N GLU A 176 -4.26 -25.21 -25.62
CA GLU A 176 -3.78 -26.57 -25.91
C GLU A 176 -4.15 -27.59 -24.84
N LYS A 177 -4.32 -27.14 -23.59
CA LYS A 177 -4.62 -28.00 -22.43
C LYS A 177 -5.58 -27.28 -21.47
N PRO A 178 -6.85 -27.11 -21.85
CA PRO A 178 -7.80 -26.30 -21.08
C PRO A 178 -8.08 -26.84 -19.67
N ALA A 179 -7.85 -28.14 -19.44
CA ALA A 179 -7.98 -28.69 -18.08
C ALA A 179 -6.85 -28.27 -17.11
N GLN A 180 -5.72 -27.75 -17.61
CA GLN A 180 -4.59 -27.29 -16.80
C GLN A 180 -4.62 -25.77 -16.72
N LYS A 181 -5.44 -25.25 -15.82
CA LYS A 181 -5.59 -23.81 -15.61
C LYS A 181 -4.53 -23.28 -14.66
N GLU A 182 -4.10 -22.04 -14.91
CA GLU A 182 -3.22 -21.30 -14.01
C GLU A 182 -4.01 -20.19 -13.31
N PHE A 183 -4.00 -20.22 -12.01
CA PHE A 183 -4.71 -19.28 -11.13
C PHE A 183 -3.71 -18.43 -10.37
N THR A 184 -3.96 -17.12 -10.27
CA THR A 184 -3.24 -16.24 -9.37
C THR A 184 -4.16 -15.85 -8.22
N PHE A 185 -3.68 -16.04 -7.01
CA PHE A 185 -4.39 -15.73 -5.78
C PHE A 185 -3.64 -14.66 -4.97
N GLY A 186 -4.35 -13.86 -4.19
CA GLY A 186 -3.80 -12.81 -3.36
C GLY A 186 -3.73 -11.46 -4.07
N MET A 187 -2.90 -10.54 -3.58
CA MET A 187 -2.75 -9.22 -4.18
C MET A 187 -1.88 -9.31 -5.45
N PRO A 188 -2.41 -8.94 -6.62
CA PRO A 188 -1.60 -8.93 -7.83
C PRO A 188 -0.46 -7.92 -7.70
N ARG A 189 0.69 -8.25 -8.30
CA ARG A 189 1.78 -7.28 -8.46
C ARG A 189 1.28 -6.11 -9.31
N ARG A 190 1.63 -4.90 -8.91
CA ARG A 190 1.48 -3.75 -9.80
C ARG A 190 2.33 -3.96 -11.05
N THR A 191 1.71 -3.88 -12.19
CA THR A 191 2.41 -3.95 -13.47
C THR A 191 3.23 -2.67 -13.69
N LEU A 192 4.19 -2.71 -14.64
CA LEU A 192 4.90 -1.49 -15.06
C LEU A 192 3.92 -0.42 -15.54
N THR A 193 2.84 -0.83 -16.20
CA THR A 193 1.77 0.07 -16.67
C THR A 193 1.07 0.75 -15.50
N ASP A 194 0.73 0.02 -14.44
CA ASP A 194 0.10 0.59 -13.25
C ASP A 194 1.01 1.62 -12.57
N ARG A 195 2.32 1.36 -12.56
CA ARG A 195 3.33 2.31 -12.05
C ARG A 195 3.46 3.54 -12.94
N GLN A 196 3.43 3.36 -14.26
CA GLN A 196 3.46 4.47 -15.21
C GLN A 196 2.22 5.35 -15.09
N VAL A 197 1.04 4.77 -14.98
CA VAL A 197 -0.22 5.51 -14.79
C VAL A 197 -0.20 6.29 -13.47
N ALA A 198 0.27 5.68 -12.39
CA ALA A 198 0.42 6.38 -11.10
C ALA A 198 1.41 7.55 -11.20
N ASN A 199 2.55 7.37 -11.89
CA ASN A 199 3.54 8.42 -12.10
C ASN A 199 3.04 9.52 -13.07
N MET A 200 2.28 9.17 -14.10
CA MET A 200 1.65 10.15 -15.01
C MET A 200 0.62 11.02 -14.30
N GLY A 201 -0.14 10.45 -13.37
CA GLY A 201 -1.07 11.21 -12.51
C GLY A 201 -0.32 12.27 -11.71
N THR A 202 0.79 11.91 -11.10
CA THR A 202 1.65 12.85 -10.34
C THR A 202 2.30 13.90 -11.24
N THR A 203 2.72 13.52 -12.45
CA THR A 203 3.36 14.45 -13.41
C THR A 203 2.35 15.46 -13.98
N ASN A 204 1.11 15.04 -14.25
CA ASN A 204 0.06 15.94 -14.72
C ASN A 204 -0.34 16.97 -13.66
N LEU A 205 -0.40 16.59 -12.38
CA LEU A 205 -0.60 17.53 -11.28
C LEU A 205 0.53 18.55 -11.17
N LEU A 206 1.78 18.15 -11.44
CA LEU A 206 2.94 19.05 -11.46
C LEU A 206 2.93 20.02 -12.65
N VAL A 207 2.40 19.61 -13.80
CA VAL A 207 2.29 20.47 -14.99
C VAL A 207 1.14 21.47 -14.86
N GLU A 208 -0.01 21.08 -14.33
CA GLU A 208 -1.14 21.99 -14.07
C GLU A 208 -0.82 23.04 -12.99
N SER A 209 0.09 22.74 -12.06
CA SER A 209 0.54 23.71 -11.04
C SER A 209 1.61 24.70 -11.55
N ALA A 210 2.09 24.57 -12.79
CA ALA A 210 3.15 25.39 -13.38
C ALA A 210 2.61 26.47 -14.35
N TYR A 211 1.29 26.55 -14.52
CA TYR A 211 0.58 27.59 -15.27
C TYR A 211 -0.37 28.33 -14.34
#